data_a9a46680495bfd0acff3c40f5745555f
#
_entry.id   a9a46680495bfd0acff3c40f5745555f
#
_cell.length_a   1.000
_cell.length_b   1.000
_cell.length_c   1.000
_cell.angle_alpha   90.00
_cell.angle_beta   90.00
_cell.angle_gamma   90.00
#
_symmetry.space_group_name_H-M   'P 1'
#
loop_
_entity.id
_entity.type
_entity.pdbx_description
1 polymer ?
#
loop_
_entity_poly.entity_id
_entity_poly.type
_entity_poly.pdbx_seq_one_letter_code
_entity_poly.pdbx_strand_id
1 'polypeptide(L)'
;MNNLIPTKTIKENGVIAIKNGIKPNPNKHIPIERKPTWLRVKSQNSAKFRELKQIVSQKKLHTVCEEAMCPNIQECWSHGTATFMLLGSVCTRACKFCAVDTGNPKGQLDVEEPIKVAKSIAQMNLKYAVLTSVNRDDLKDGGANHFADTVKEIKERAPGVIIEALVPDFLGNEKSIETLLDSKLEVFAQNLETVKRLTHKVRDHRAGYDQTLEVLSYAKQYSPKTISKTSLMLGLGENEAELLETFKDIRSAGVDVLTLGQYMRPTANHLPVKKWYTPEEFNYYKDLALKIGFQEVASGPMVRSSYRADRIAHLIED
;
A
#
# COMPACT_ATOMS: atom_id res chain seq x y z
N MET A 1 3.66 -34.31 -1.64
CA MET A 1 3.69 -33.26 -0.60
C MET A 1 4.79 -32.28 -0.99
N ASN A 2 4.45 -31.16 -1.64
CA ASN A 2 5.45 -30.15 -2.00
C ASN A 2 5.83 -29.40 -0.73
N ASN A 3 6.98 -29.75 -0.15
CA ASN A 3 7.65 -28.91 0.83
C ASN A 3 8.02 -27.60 0.12
N LEU A 4 7.22 -26.57 0.29
CA LEU A 4 7.55 -25.21 -0.14
C LEU A 4 8.68 -24.71 0.77
N ILE A 5 9.90 -25.13 0.47
CA ILE A 5 11.11 -24.57 1.06
C ILE A 5 11.16 -23.11 0.56
N PRO A 6 11.42 -22.13 1.43
CA PRO A 6 11.59 -20.74 1.01
C PRO A 6 12.68 -20.69 -0.06
N THR A 7 12.34 -20.29 -1.27
CA THR A 7 13.27 -20.26 -2.39
C THR A 7 14.07 -18.96 -2.30
N LYS A 8 15.39 -19.07 -2.12
CA LYS A 8 16.30 -17.92 -2.27
C LYS A 8 16.40 -17.59 -3.75
N THR A 9 16.25 -16.31 -4.07
CA THR A 9 16.45 -15.76 -5.42
C THR A 9 17.51 -14.67 -5.36
N ILE A 10 18.29 -14.55 -6.42
CA ILE A 10 19.24 -13.44 -6.58
C ILE A 10 18.55 -12.47 -7.55
N LYS A 11 18.33 -11.24 -7.13
CA LYS A 11 17.81 -10.17 -7.96
C LYS A 11 18.86 -9.66 -8.94
N GLU A 12 18.46 -8.95 -9.98
CA GLU A 12 19.36 -8.39 -11.00
C GLU A 12 20.49 -7.53 -10.40
N ASN A 13 20.22 -6.84 -9.30
CA ASN A 13 21.19 -6.04 -8.56
C ASN A 13 22.06 -6.85 -7.56
N GLY A 14 22.01 -8.18 -7.60
CA GLY A 14 22.79 -9.06 -6.73
C GLY A 14 22.22 -9.25 -5.32
N VAL A 15 21.10 -8.63 -4.99
CA VAL A 15 20.45 -8.78 -3.68
C VAL A 15 19.87 -10.18 -3.55
N ILE A 16 20.23 -10.87 -2.46
CA ILE A 16 19.65 -12.16 -2.11
C ILE A 16 18.32 -11.91 -1.40
N ALA A 17 17.26 -12.44 -1.96
CA ALA A 17 15.92 -12.33 -1.40
C ALA A 17 15.27 -13.71 -1.25
N ILE A 18 14.27 -13.78 -0.39
CA ILE A 18 13.42 -14.95 -0.21
C ILE A 18 12.10 -14.67 -0.87
N LYS A 19 11.80 -15.45 -1.90
CA LYS A 19 10.57 -15.30 -2.70
C LYS A 19 9.33 -15.39 -1.82
N ASN A 20 8.43 -14.42 -1.97
CA ASN A 20 7.23 -14.25 -1.16
C ASN A 20 7.49 -14.11 0.35
N GLY A 21 8.71 -13.79 0.74
CA GLY A 21 9.15 -13.68 2.13
C GLY A 21 9.21 -15.00 2.91
N ILE A 22 9.97 -15.02 4.00
CA ILE A 22 9.97 -16.17 4.93
C ILE A 22 8.75 -16.07 5.81
N LYS A 23 7.94 -17.10 5.79
CA LYS A 23 6.78 -17.17 6.65
C LYS A 23 6.63 -18.59 7.18
N PRO A 24 7.32 -18.91 8.29
CA PRO A 24 7.00 -20.12 9.03
C PRO A 24 5.51 -20.08 9.35
N ASN A 25 4.73 -20.86 8.64
CA ASN A 25 3.30 -20.88 8.81
C ASN A 25 2.85 -22.27 9.23
N PRO A 26 2.43 -22.45 10.50
CA PRO A 26 1.86 -23.71 10.97
C PRO A 26 0.60 -24.11 10.18
N ASN A 27 -0.06 -23.14 9.55
CA ASN A 27 -1.30 -23.35 8.78
C ASN A 27 -1.06 -23.59 7.29
N LYS A 28 0.17 -23.88 6.84
CA LYS A 28 0.49 -24.16 5.41
C LYS A 28 -0.28 -25.36 4.85
N HIS A 29 -0.74 -26.27 5.69
CA HIS A 29 -1.53 -27.44 5.33
C HIS A 29 -3.00 -27.10 5.03
N ILE A 30 -3.49 -25.92 5.45
CA ILE A 30 -4.84 -25.47 5.16
C ILE A 30 -4.93 -25.12 3.67
N PRO A 31 -5.81 -25.75 2.89
CA PRO A 31 -5.99 -25.46 1.47
C PRO A 31 -6.37 -23.99 1.24
N ILE A 32 -6.01 -23.48 0.06
CA ILE A 32 -6.52 -22.17 -0.37
C ILE A 32 -7.95 -22.39 -0.86
N GLU A 33 -8.89 -21.78 -0.18
CA GLU A 33 -10.31 -21.85 -0.50
C GLU A 33 -10.62 -21.18 -1.86
N ARG A 34 -11.66 -21.67 -2.51
CA ARG A 34 -12.18 -21.04 -3.73
C ARG A 34 -12.78 -19.67 -3.38
N LYS A 35 -12.34 -18.64 -4.10
CA LYS A 35 -12.86 -17.28 -3.93
C LYS A 35 -14.37 -17.24 -4.25
N PRO A 36 -15.18 -16.53 -3.44
CA PRO A 36 -16.59 -16.26 -3.73
C PRO A 36 -16.81 -15.59 -5.09
N THR A 37 -18.02 -15.66 -5.60
CA THR A 37 -18.36 -15.14 -6.93
C THR A 37 -18.18 -13.62 -7.06
N TRP A 38 -18.43 -12.87 -6.00
CA TRP A 38 -18.27 -11.42 -5.98
C TRP A 38 -16.82 -10.92 -5.98
N LEU A 39 -15.85 -11.83 -5.84
CA LEU A 39 -14.40 -11.53 -5.97
C LEU A 39 -13.88 -11.85 -7.39
N ARG A 40 -14.75 -11.95 -8.38
CA ARG A 40 -14.36 -12.15 -9.78
C ARG A 40 -14.22 -10.80 -10.47
N VAL A 41 -13.07 -10.59 -11.11
CA VAL A 41 -12.82 -9.40 -11.94
C VAL A 41 -13.35 -9.63 -13.34
N LYS A 42 -14.08 -8.66 -13.89
CA LYS A 42 -14.36 -8.60 -15.33
C LYS A 42 -13.15 -7.96 -16.02
N SER A 43 -12.53 -8.69 -16.93
CA SER A 43 -11.41 -8.15 -17.72
C SER A 43 -11.90 -7.00 -18.61
N GLN A 44 -11.30 -5.83 -18.47
CA GLN A 44 -11.55 -4.65 -19.32
C GLN A 44 -10.23 -4.23 -19.97
N ASN A 45 -9.94 -4.74 -21.14
CA ASN A 45 -8.70 -4.45 -21.84
C ASN A 45 -8.84 -3.15 -22.68
N SER A 46 -8.74 -1.98 -22.04
CA SER A 46 -8.83 -0.68 -22.70
C SER A 46 -7.56 -0.35 -23.50
N ALA A 47 -7.68 0.54 -24.51
CA ALA A 47 -6.53 1.04 -25.27
C ALA A 47 -5.52 1.74 -24.34
N LYS A 48 -6.01 2.57 -23.41
CA LYS A 48 -5.18 3.29 -22.45
C LYS A 48 -4.40 2.33 -21.53
N PHE A 49 -5.02 1.25 -21.08
CA PHE A 49 -4.32 0.22 -20.28
C PHE A 49 -3.12 -0.38 -21.04
N ARG A 50 -3.31 -0.72 -22.34
CA ARG A 50 -2.22 -1.29 -23.16
C ARG A 50 -1.06 -0.31 -23.37
N GLU A 51 -1.37 0.96 -23.63
CA GLU A 51 -0.39 2.04 -23.75
C GLU A 51 0.44 2.19 -22.48
N LEU A 52 -0.22 2.30 -21.32
CA LEU A 52 0.45 2.45 -20.04
C LEU A 52 1.32 1.23 -19.70
N LYS A 53 0.84 0.03 -19.99
CA LYS A 53 1.61 -1.20 -19.81
C LYS A 53 2.88 -1.22 -20.66
N GLN A 54 2.82 -0.70 -21.88
CA GLN A 54 3.98 -0.59 -22.75
C GLN A 54 5.02 0.39 -22.21
N ILE A 55 4.59 1.56 -21.70
CA ILE A 55 5.48 2.56 -21.08
C ILE A 55 6.21 1.98 -19.87
N VAL A 56 5.48 1.34 -18.95
CA VAL A 56 6.04 0.71 -17.74
C VAL A 56 7.09 -0.34 -18.12
N SER A 57 6.78 -1.21 -19.09
CA SER A 57 7.69 -2.27 -19.54
C SER A 57 8.95 -1.71 -20.21
N GLN A 58 8.81 -0.72 -21.11
CA GLN A 58 9.95 -0.13 -21.83
C GLN A 58 10.93 0.57 -20.88
N LYS A 59 10.44 1.16 -19.81
CA LYS A 59 11.26 1.91 -18.84
C LYS A 59 11.72 1.06 -17.65
N LYS A 60 11.40 -0.23 -17.63
CA LYS A 60 11.75 -1.16 -16.54
C LYS A 60 11.31 -0.64 -15.18
N LEU A 61 10.12 -0.02 -15.11
CA LEU A 61 9.55 0.47 -13.86
C LEU A 61 8.88 -0.65 -13.08
N HIS A 62 8.95 -0.56 -11.77
CA HIS A 62 8.23 -1.44 -10.87
C HIS A 62 6.89 -0.81 -10.47
N THR A 63 5.79 -1.48 -10.78
CA THR A 63 4.47 -1.09 -10.30
C THR A 63 3.92 -2.15 -9.36
N VAL A 64 3.39 -1.72 -8.20
CA VAL A 64 2.67 -2.63 -7.29
C VAL A 64 1.48 -3.27 -8.02
N CYS A 65 0.91 -2.55 -8.97
CA CYS A 65 -0.20 -3.05 -9.78
C CYS A 65 0.12 -4.34 -10.53
N GLU A 66 1.35 -4.46 -11.06
CA GLU A 66 1.81 -5.68 -11.76
C GLU A 66 2.40 -6.70 -10.78
N GLU A 67 3.30 -6.31 -9.88
CA GLU A 67 3.98 -7.23 -8.97
C GLU A 67 3.03 -7.91 -7.98
N ALA A 68 2.03 -7.19 -7.47
CA ALA A 68 1.00 -7.75 -6.62
C ALA A 68 -0.15 -8.41 -7.42
N MET A 69 -0.06 -8.51 -8.75
CA MET A 69 -1.12 -9.02 -9.62
C MET A 69 -2.48 -8.40 -9.26
N CYS A 70 -2.51 -7.08 -9.16
CA CYS A 70 -3.67 -6.34 -8.68
C CYS A 70 -4.87 -6.54 -9.63
N PRO A 71 -6.01 -7.01 -9.13
CA PRO A 71 -7.18 -7.25 -9.97
C PRO A 71 -7.77 -5.98 -10.57
N ASN A 72 -7.47 -4.83 -10.01
CA ASN A 72 -8.04 -3.53 -10.39
C ASN A 72 -7.16 -2.74 -11.36
N ILE A 73 -6.01 -3.28 -11.78
CA ILE A 73 -5.01 -2.58 -12.60
C ILE A 73 -5.63 -1.93 -13.84
N GLN A 74 -6.51 -2.67 -14.54
CA GLN A 74 -7.12 -2.17 -15.78
C GLN A 74 -8.05 -1.00 -15.53
N GLU A 75 -8.83 -1.04 -14.45
CA GLU A 75 -9.74 0.04 -14.08
C GLU A 75 -8.96 1.29 -13.64
N CYS A 76 -8.03 1.15 -12.69
CA CYS A 76 -7.25 2.29 -12.18
C CYS A 76 -6.46 2.98 -13.30
N TRP A 77 -5.74 2.23 -14.12
CA TRP A 77 -4.95 2.80 -15.21
C TRP A 77 -5.83 3.47 -16.27
N SER A 78 -7.01 2.93 -16.57
CA SER A 78 -7.95 3.56 -17.49
C SER A 78 -8.45 4.93 -16.99
N HIS A 79 -8.47 5.15 -15.67
CA HIS A 79 -8.82 6.43 -15.05
C HIS A 79 -7.63 7.37 -14.79
N GLY A 80 -6.43 6.99 -15.24
CA GLY A 80 -5.22 7.81 -15.06
C GLY A 80 -4.63 7.76 -13.65
N THR A 81 -4.88 6.68 -12.89
CA THR A 81 -4.29 6.41 -11.57
C THR A 81 -3.35 5.23 -11.67
N ALA A 82 -2.09 5.39 -11.26
CA ALA A 82 -1.12 4.31 -11.19
C ALA A 82 -0.35 4.33 -9.86
N THR A 83 0.13 3.15 -9.42
CA THR A 83 0.91 2.99 -8.19
C THR A 83 2.32 2.53 -8.54
N PHE A 84 3.31 3.34 -8.22
CA PHE A 84 4.73 3.06 -8.44
C PHE A 84 5.37 2.57 -7.14
N MET A 85 6.21 1.55 -7.26
CA MET A 85 6.98 1.03 -6.13
C MET A 85 8.40 1.57 -6.18
N LEU A 86 8.75 2.37 -5.18
CA LEU A 86 10.07 2.95 -5.01
C LEU A 86 10.97 2.05 -4.16
N LEU A 87 12.29 2.34 -4.17
CA LEU A 87 13.29 1.70 -3.33
C LEU A 87 13.52 0.21 -3.65
N GLY A 88 13.14 -0.20 -4.86
CA GLY A 88 13.31 -1.57 -5.34
C GLY A 88 12.23 -2.54 -4.87
N SER A 89 12.46 -3.85 -5.08
CA SER A 89 11.46 -4.92 -4.91
C SER A 89 11.74 -5.86 -3.73
N VAL A 90 12.71 -5.53 -2.84
CA VAL A 90 13.08 -6.38 -1.71
C VAL A 90 12.84 -5.66 -0.40
N CYS A 91 11.91 -6.19 0.39
CA CYS A 91 11.52 -5.63 1.68
C CYS A 91 12.40 -6.18 2.82
N THR A 92 12.79 -5.32 3.76
CA THR A 92 13.51 -5.75 4.96
C THR A 92 12.62 -6.45 5.99
N ARG A 93 11.28 -6.36 5.82
CA ARG A 93 10.27 -6.92 6.72
C ARG A 93 9.51 -8.09 6.10
N ALA A 94 8.97 -8.97 6.95
CA ALA A 94 8.30 -10.21 6.57
C ALA A 94 6.84 -10.29 7.07
N CYS A 95 6.01 -9.30 6.73
CA CYS A 95 4.59 -9.31 7.07
C CYS A 95 3.90 -10.55 6.47
N LYS A 96 3.12 -11.27 7.30
CA LYS A 96 2.60 -12.60 6.94
C LYS A 96 1.47 -12.58 5.91
N PHE A 97 0.96 -11.41 5.57
CA PHE A 97 -0.03 -11.22 4.51
C PHE A 97 0.58 -10.86 3.16
N CYS A 98 1.80 -10.33 3.15
CA CYS A 98 2.41 -9.67 2.01
C CYS A 98 3.22 -10.66 1.14
N ALA A 99 3.08 -10.59 -0.18
CA ALA A 99 3.78 -11.44 -1.13
C ALA A 99 5.12 -10.87 -1.61
N VAL A 100 5.53 -9.70 -1.15
CA VAL A 100 6.80 -9.09 -1.52
C VAL A 100 7.98 -9.93 -1.02
N ASP A 101 9.02 -10.00 -1.83
CA ASP A 101 10.24 -10.72 -1.50
C ASP A 101 10.96 -10.07 -0.32
N THR A 102 11.51 -10.89 0.59
CA THR A 102 12.16 -10.41 1.81
C THR A 102 13.67 -10.65 1.76
N GLY A 103 14.42 -9.60 2.11
CA GLY A 103 15.89 -9.66 2.15
C GLY A 103 16.48 -8.37 2.70
N ASN A 104 17.79 -8.22 2.58
CA ASN A 104 18.47 -7.00 2.96
C ASN A 104 19.20 -6.41 1.75
N PRO A 105 18.71 -5.27 1.19
CA PRO A 105 19.37 -4.59 0.08
C PRO A 105 20.69 -3.89 0.43
N LYS A 106 21.08 -3.86 1.71
CA LYS A 106 22.37 -3.31 2.18
C LYS A 106 22.62 -1.86 1.73
N GLY A 107 21.59 -1.02 1.82
CA GLY A 107 21.68 0.38 1.46
C GLY A 107 21.69 0.68 -0.04
N GLN A 108 21.57 -0.33 -0.92
CA GLN A 108 21.54 -0.10 -2.36
C GLN A 108 20.30 0.72 -2.75
N LEU A 109 20.51 1.77 -3.55
CA LEU A 109 19.49 2.65 -4.11
C LEU A 109 19.80 2.92 -5.59
N ASP A 110 18.77 3.00 -6.42
CA ASP A 110 18.86 3.58 -7.75
C ASP A 110 18.66 5.10 -7.65
N VAL A 111 19.74 5.85 -7.65
CA VAL A 111 19.72 7.32 -7.53
C VAL A 111 18.99 8.02 -8.70
N GLU A 112 18.78 7.32 -9.82
CA GLU A 112 18.03 7.84 -10.96
C GLU A 112 16.53 7.48 -10.90
N GLU A 113 16.09 6.64 -9.95
CA GLU A 113 14.68 6.21 -9.84
C GLU A 113 13.72 7.39 -9.73
N PRO A 114 13.98 8.46 -8.92
CA PRO A 114 13.13 9.64 -8.85
C PRO A 114 12.85 10.27 -10.23
N ILE A 115 13.91 10.50 -11.01
CA ILE A 115 13.81 11.09 -12.35
C ILE A 115 13.08 10.15 -13.32
N LYS A 116 13.36 8.84 -13.27
CA LYS A 116 12.72 7.84 -14.13
C LYS A 116 11.22 7.75 -13.85
N VAL A 117 10.82 7.74 -12.59
CA VAL A 117 9.42 7.70 -12.16
C VAL A 117 8.70 8.98 -12.59
N ALA A 118 9.28 10.16 -12.32
CA ALA A 118 8.69 11.44 -12.68
C ALA A 118 8.49 11.59 -14.22
N LYS A 119 9.49 11.23 -15.02
CA LYS A 119 9.37 11.19 -16.48
C LYS A 119 8.26 10.26 -16.95
N SER A 120 8.06 9.14 -16.27
CA SER A 120 7.02 8.18 -16.65
C SER A 120 5.64 8.68 -16.30
N ILE A 121 5.47 9.28 -15.13
CA ILE A 121 4.21 9.90 -14.71
C ILE A 121 3.80 11.01 -15.68
N ALA A 122 4.73 11.89 -16.07
CA ALA A 122 4.49 12.93 -17.06
C ALA A 122 4.09 12.35 -18.42
N GLN A 123 4.82 11.34 -18.91
CA GLN A 123 4.55 10.69 -20.20
C GLN A 123 3.21 9.93 -20.21
N MET A 124 2.83 9.30 -19.07
CA MET A 124 1.55 8.62 -18.92
C MET A 124 0.37 9.58 -18.80
N ASN A 125 0.63 10.88 -18.68
CA ASN A 125 -0.37 11.92 -18.45
C ASN A 125 -1.35 11.52 -17.33
N LEU A 126 -0.77 11.14 -16.18
CA LEU A 126 -1.56 10.76 -15.01
C LEU A 126 -2.17 12.00 -14.35
N LYS A 127 -3.34 11.82 -13.76
CA LYS A 127 -3.98 12.83 -12.91
C LYS A 127 -3.66 12.60 -11.44
N TYR A 128 -3.40 11.35 -11.08
CA TYR A 128 -3.16 10.91 -9.72
C TYR A 128 -2.07 9.83 -9.70
N ALA A 129 -1.02 10.05 -8.95
CA ALA A 129 0.08 9.10 -8.78
C ALA A 129 0.18 8.65 -7.34
N VAL A 130 0.15 7.33 -7.11
CA VAL A 130 0.45 6.75 -5.81
C VAL A 130 1.90 6.28 -5.83
N LEU A 131 2.70 6.81 -4.91
CA LEU A 131 4.05 6.35 -4.63
C LEU A 131 4.00 5.44 -3.42
N THR A 132 4.56 4.26 -3.50
CA THR A 132 4.71 3.37 -2.35
C THR A 132 6.09 2.75 -2.35
N SER A 133 6.45 2.02 -1.30
CA SER A 133 7.72 1.33 -1.24
C SER A 133 7.64 0.04 -0.43
N VAL A 134 8.71 -0.71 -0.51
CA VAL A 134 9.07 -1.73 0.48
C VAL A 134 9.61 -1.05 1.75
N ASN A 135 9.60 -1.75 2.89
CA ASN A 135 10.35 -1.25 4.07
C ASN A 135 11.85 -1.38 3.81
N ARG A 136 12.59 -0.34 4.17
CA ARG A 136 14.03 -0.21 3.99
C ARG A 136 14.69 0.15 5.33
N ASP A 137 14.52 -0.75 6.33
CA ASP A 137 15.13 -0.58 7.66
C ASP A 137 16.68 -0.60 7.60
N ASP A 138 17.26 -0.90 6.43
CA ASP A 138 18.68 -0.81 6.11
C ASP A 138 19.15 0.61 5.75
N LEU A 139 18.21 1.55 5.57
CA LEU A 139 18.47 2.99 5.36
C LEU A 139 18.17 3.76 6.66
N LYS A 140 19.01 4.74 6.98
CA LYS A 140 18.89 5.53 8.23
C LYS A 140 17.58 6.31 8.33
N ASP A 141 17.07 6.76 7.18
CA ASP A 141 15.83 7.54 7.06
C ASP A 141 14.64 6.69 6.56
N GLY A 142 14.82 5.37 6.45
CA GLY A 142 13.80 4.48 5.89
C GLY A 142 13.43 4.75 4.43
N GLY A 143 14.20 5.62 3.74
CA GLY A 143 13.99 6.03 2.35
C GLY A 143 13.18 7.33 2.20
N ALA A 144 12.99 8.11 3.26
CA ALA A 144 12.21 9.35 3.23
C ALA A 144 12.76 10.39 2.24
N ASN A 145 14.08 10.57 2.19
CA ASN A 145 14.71 11.48 1.21
C ASN A 145 14.43 11.05 -0.23
N HIS A 146 14.49 9.76 -0.51
CA HIS A 146 14.23 9.23 -1.84
C HIS A 146 12.77 9.44 -2.29
N PHE A 147 11.81 9.29 -1.35
CA PHE A 147 10.42 9.68 -1.59
C PHE A 147 10.28 11.18 -1.87
N ALA A 148 10.89 12.02 -1.01
CA ALA A 148 10.82 13.48 -1.15
C ALA A 148 11.41 13.95 -2.48
N ASP A 149 12.54 13.40 -2.89
CA ASP A 149 13.15 13.71 -4.19
C ASP A 149 12.27 13.25 -5.35
N THR A 150 11.61 12.09 -5.22
CA THR A 150 10.65 11.63 -6.23
C THR A 150 9.46 12.58 -6.35
N VAL A 151 8.90 13.04 -5.23
CA VAL A 151 7.80 14.03 -5.22
C VAL A 151 8.23 15.32 -5.89
N LYS A 152 9.40 15.88 -5.55
CA LYS A 152 9.94 17.10 -6.15
C LYS A 152 10.10 16.96 -7.67
N GLU A 153 10.71 15.87 -8.14
CA GLU A 153 10.88 15.60 -9.57
C GLU A 153 9.54 15.47 -10.32
N ILE A 154 8.51 14.91 -9.67
CA ILE A 154 7.17 14.85 -10.26
C ILE A 154 6.54 16.25 -10.33
N LYS A 155 6.63 17.04 -9.24
CA LYS A 155 6.09 18.42 -9.22
C LYS A 155 6.71 19.31 -10.27
N GLU A 156 8.00 19.14 -10.58
CA GLU A 156 8.68 19.87 -11.64
C GLU A 156 8.23 19.46 -13.05
N ARG A 157 8.02 18.17 -13.30
CA ARG A 157 7.74 17.62 -14.64
C ARG A 157 6.26 17.47 -14.96
N ALA A 158 5.42 17.34 -13.93
CA ALA A 158 3.98 17.15 -14.03
C ALA A 158 3.25 17.89 -12.89
N PRO A 159 3.29 19.24 -12.86
CA PRO A 159 2.84 20.04 -11.72
C PRO A 159 1.35 19.89 -11.37
N GLY A 160 0.52 19.40 -12.29
CA GLY A 160 -0.92 19.17 -12.05
C GLY A 160 -1.26 17.78 -11.52
N VAL A 161 -0.27 16.92 -11.23
CA VAL A 161 -0.52 15.57 -10.72
C VAL A 161 -0.65 15.62 -9.21
N ILE A 162 -1.75 15.04 -8.70
CA ILE A 162 -1.92 14.78 -7.26
C ILE A 162 -1.05 13.61 -6.86
N ILE A 163 -0.28 13.75 -5.79
CA ILE A 163 0.65 12.74 -5.30
C ILE A 163 0.20 12.21 -3.94
N GLU A 164 -0.04 10.91 -3.88
CA GLU A 164 -0.22 10.16 -2.64
C GLU A 164 1.06 9.37 -2.34
N ALA A 165 1.64 9.54 -1.16
CA ALA A 165 2.72 8.68 -0.68
C ALA A 165 2.17 7.67 0.34
N LEU A 166 2.13 6.39 -0.04
CA LEU A 166 1.86 5.27 0.84
C LEU A 166 3.18 4.74 1.39
N VAL A 167 3.52 5.17 2.60
CA VAL A 167 4.87 5.06 3.16
C VAL A 167 5.02 3.94 4.19
N PRO A 168 6.26 3.48 4.46
CA PRO A 168 6.58 2.71 5.64
C PRO A 168 6.43 3.58 6.91
N ASP A 169 6.51 2.94 8.08
CA ASP A 169 6.41 3.66 9.36
C ASP A 169 7.65 4.45 9.75
N PHE A 170 8.70 4.43 8.96
CA PHE A 170 10.00 5.05 9.23
C PHE A 170 10.54 4.78 10.65
N LEU A 171 10.11 3.68 11.30
CA LEU A 171 10.36 3.36 12.71
C LEU A 171 9.92 4.49 13.67
N GLY A 172 8.93 5.29 13.29
CA GLY A 172 8.45 6.44 14.06
C GLY A 172 9.38 7.67 14.01
N ASN A 173 10.32 7.72 13.07
CA ASN A 173 11.25 8.85 12.96
C ASN A 173 10.55 10.10 12.42
N GLU A 174 10.31 11.07 13.29
CA GLU A 174 9.64 12.34 12.99
C GLU A 174 10.35 13.11 11.87
N LYS A 175 11.70 13.16 11.89
CA LYS A 175 12.48 13.85 10.86
C LYS A 175 12.25 13.27 9.45
N SER A 176 12.09 11.96 9.34
CA SER A 176 11.76 11.30 8.07
C SER A 176 10.36 11.67 7.60
N ILE A 177 9.40 11.76 8.51
CA ILE A 177 8.02 12.18 8.21
C ILE A 177 8.00 13.63 7.73
N GLU A 178 8.66 14.56 8.45
CA GLU A 178 8.81 15.97 8.08
C GLU A 178 9.44 16.13 6.69
N THR A 179 10.57 15.44 6.44
CA THR A 179 11.28 15.49 5.15
C THR A 179 10.34 15.17 3.98
N LEU A 180 9.48 14.19 4.16
CA LEU A 180 8.50 13.82 3.13
C LEU A 180 7.39 14.86 3.00
N LEU A 181 6.82 15.34 4.11
CA LEU A 181 5.74 16.33 4.11
C LEU A 181 6.20 17.67 3.53
N ASP A 182 7.45 18.07 3.77
CA ASP A 182 8.07 19.27 3.19
C ASP A 182 8.19 19.21 1.66
N SER A 183 8.13 18.03 1.05
CA SER A 183 8.07 17.87 -0.40
C SER A 183 6.74 18.30 -1.03
N LYS A 184 5.74 18.65 -0.19
CA LYS A 184 4.42 19.17 -0.58
C LYS A 184 3.57 18.17 -1.37
N LEU A 185 3.57 16.91 -0.93
CA LEU A 185 2.59 15.92 -1.41
C LEU A 185 1.18 16.27 -0.89
N GLU A 186 0.15 15.84 -1.60
CA GLU A 186 -1.23 16.10 -1.21
C GLU A 186 -1.78 15.07 -0.22
N VAL A 187 -1.32 13.82 -0.30
CA VAL A 187 -1.86 12.73 0.52
C VAL A 187 -0.75 11.92 1.17
N PHE A 188 -0.73 11.89 2.49
CA PHE A 188 0.14 11.04 3.30
C PHE A 188 -0.63 9.80 3.75
N ALA A 189 -0.19 8.64 3.33
CA ALA A 189 -0.85 7.37 3.64
C ALA A 189 0.10 6.40 4.34
N GLN A 190 -0.38 5.75 5.39
CA GLN A 190 0.28 4.62 6.03
C GLN A 190 -0.76 3.60 6.48
N ASN A 191 -0.60 2.35 6.06
CA ASN A 191 -1.58 1.32 6.34
C ASN A 191 -1.44 0.76 7.77
N LEU A 192 -2.55 0.72 8.49
CA LEU A 192 -2.66 0.03 9.79
C LEU A 192 -2.80 -1.49 9.60
N GLU A 193 -3.36 -1.91 8.48
CA GLU A 193 -3.51 -3.27 7.96
C GLU A 193 -4.52 -4.14 8.71
N THR A 194 -4.59 -4.09 10.04
CA THR A 194 -5.48 -4.94 10.85
C THR A 194 -5.73 -4.33 12.23
N VAL A 195 -6.63 -4.94 13.00
CA VAL A 195 -6.96 -4.53 14.37
C VAL A 195 -5.81 -4.80 15.36
N LYS A 196 -5.80 -4.11 16.49
CA LYS A 196 -4.72 -4.14 17.50
C LYS A 196 -4.31 -5.56 17.91
N ARG A 197 -5.26 -6.42 18.27
CA ARG A 197 -5.01 -7.82 18.70
C ARG A 197 -4.29 -8.66 17.65
N LEU A 198 -4.54 -8.38 16.37
CA LEU A 198 -4.00 -9.17 15.26
C LEU A 198 -2.66 -8.64 14.73
N THR A 199 -2.24 -7.43 15.08
CA THR A 199 -1.07 -6.76 14.50
C THR A 199 0.16 -7.66 14.46
N HIS A 200 0.63 -8.19 15.57
CA HIS A 200 1.83 -9.03 15.62
C HIS A 200 1.65 -10.44 15.03
N LYS A 201 0.39 -10.86 14.80
CA LYS A 201 0.10 -12.11 14.09
C LYS A 201 0.12 -11.93 12.58
N VAL A 202 -0.13 -10.70 12.09
CA VAL A 202 -0.33 -10.35 10.69
C VAL A 202 0.88 -9.61 10.12
N ARG A 203 1.40 -8.62 10.84
CA ARG A 203 2.51 -7.76 10.42
C ARG A 203 3.87 -8.30 10.91
N ASP A 204 4.94 -7.73 10.40
CA ASP A 204 6.30 -7.93 10.95
C ASP A 204 6.36 -7.39 12.39
N HIS A 205 7.21 -7.97 13.23
CA HIS A 205 7.32 -7.60 14.65
C HIS A 205 7.74 -6.13 14.88
N ARG A 206 8.36 -5.48 13.88
CA ARG A 206 8.75 -4.06 13.91
C ARG A 206 7.59 -3.12 13.55
N ALA A 207 6.50 -3.66 13.04
CA ALA A 207 5.33 -2.87 12.65
C ALA A 207 4.29 -2.86 13.77
N GLY A 208 4.19 -1.75 14.50
CA GLY A 208 3.28 -1.57 15.61
C GLY A 208 1.92 -0.99 15.20
N TYR A 209 0.85 -1.32 15.96
CA TYR A 209 -0.46 -0.69 15.83
C TYR A 209 -0.40 0.77 16.32
N ASP A 210 0.04 0.96 17.55
CA ASP A 210 0.14 2.29 18.17
C ASP A 210 1.15 3.16 17.41
N GLN A 211 2.31 2.62 17.02
CA GLN A 211 3.30 3.31 16.18
C GLN A 211 2.71 3.82 14.86
N THR A 212 1.83 3.03 14.20
CA THR A 212 1.20 3.49 12.95
C THR A 212 0.26 4.67 13.21
N LEU A 213 -0.52 4.62 14.30
CA LEU A 213 -1.40 5.73 14.69
C LEU A 213 -0.60 6.97 15.08
N GLU A 214 0.52 6.82 15.79
CA GLU A 214 1.44 7.91 16.15
C GLU A 214 2.02 8.59 14.90
N VAL A 215 2.50 7.82 13.93
CA VAL A 215 3.01 8.35 12.65
C VAL A 215 1.93 9.15 11.89
N LEU A 216 0.71 8.61 11.80
CA LEU A 216 -0.41 9.30 11.14
C LEU A 216 -0.82 10.57 11.90
N SER A 217 -0.88 10.51 13.22
CA SER A 217 -1.20 11.65 14.07
C SER A 217 -0.14 12.75 13.97
N TYR A 218 1.14 12.37 14.04
CA TYR A 218 2.24 13.30 13.87
C TYR A 218 2.22 13.99 12.50
N ALA A 219 2.04 13.20 11.43
CA ALA A 219 1.95 13.74 10.08
C ALA A 219 0.80 14.74 9.93
N LYS A 220 -0.37 14.45 10.52
CA LYS A 220 -1.53 15.36 10.51
C LYS A 220 -1.30 16.64 11.33
N GLN A 221 -0.61 16.54 12.45
CA GLN A 221 -0.26 17.70 13.29
C GLN A 221 0.78 18.60 12.59
N TYR A 222 1.80 18.00 11.98
CA TYR A 222 2.85 18.74 11.27
C TYR A 222 2.31 19.41 9.99
N SER A 223 1.49 18.73 9.22
CA SER A 223 0.89 19.27 7.99
C SER A 223 -0.63 19.10 7.99
N PRO A 224 -1.39 19.99 8.66
CA PRO A 224 -2.84 19.87 8.80
C PRO A 224 -3.63 19.85 7.47
N LYS A 225 -3.09 20.48 6.43
CA LYS A 225 -3.70 20.52 5.09
C LYS A 225 -3.49 19.24 4.28
N THR A 226 -2.44 18.48 4.58
CA THR A 226 -2.19 17.19 3.92
C THR A 226 -3.27 16.20 4.31
N ILE A 227 -3.91 15.57 3.33
CA ILE A 227 -4.90 14.51 3.58
C ILE A 227 -4.19 13.30 4.16
N SER A 228 -4.67 12.82 5.30
CA SER A 228 -4.15 11.60 5.92
C SER A 228 -5.02 10.39 5.59
N LYS A 229 -4.40 9.26 5.27
CA LYS A 229 -5.10 8.06 4.80
C LYS A 229 -4.54 6.79 5.41
N THR A 230 -5.42 5.83 5.68
CA THR A 230 -5.03 4.48 6.12
C THR A 230 -5.89 3.39 5.50
N SER A 231 -5.46 2.15 5.67
CA SER A 231 -6.16 0.98 5.12
C SER A 231 -6.22 -0.16 6.12
N LEU A 232 -7.32 -0.91 6.08
CA LEU A 232 -7.50 -2.17 6.78
C LEU A 232 -7.87 -3.29 5.80
N MET A 233 -7.29 -4.46 6.03
CA MET A 233 -7.71 -5.70 5.38
C MET A 233 -8.65 -6.47 6.30
N LEU A 234 -9.83 -6.81 5.79
CA LEU A 234 -10.82 -7.62 6.49
C LEU A 234 -10.71 -9.10 6.10
N GLY A 235 -10.98 -9.99 7.05
CA GLY A 235 -10.95 -11.43 6.84
C GLY A 235 -9.75 -12.15 7.44
N LEU A 236 -9.05 -11.51 8.38
CA LEU A 236 -7.91 -12.05 9.12
C LEU A 236 -8.30 -12.63 10.49
N GLY A 237 -9.57 -12.47 10.93
CA GLY A 237 -10.11 -12.99 12.18
C GLY A 237 -10.42 -11.90 13.22
N GLU A 238 -10.57 -10.66 12.79
CA GLU A 238 -11.13 -9.54 13.53
C GLU A 238 -12.63 -9.76 13.77
N ASN A 239 -13.16 -9.18 14.84
CA ASN A 239 -14.59 -9.09 15.09
C ASN A 239 -15.08 -7.65 14.95
N GLU A 240 -16.41 -7.46 14.99
CA GLU A 240 -17.03 -6.15 14.77
C GLU A 240 -16.65 -5.13 15.86
N ALA A 241 -16.62 -5.53 17.12
CA ALA A 241 -16.24 -4.63 18.22
C ALA A 241 -14.81 -4.10 18.04
N GLU A 242 -13.88 -4.97 17.65
CA GLU A 242 -12.49 -4.60 17.35
C GLU A 242 -12.38 -3.65 16.15
N LEU A 243 -13.19 -3.85 15.12
CA LEU A 243 -13.23 -2.94 13.96
C LEU A 243 -13.74 -1.56 14.36
N LEU A 244 -14.81 -1.49 15.14
CA LEU A 244 -15.38 -0.22 15.61
C LEU A 244 -14.40 0.53 16.54
N GLU A 245 -13.71 -0.17 17.44
CA GLU A 245 -12.64 0.41 18.26
C GLU A 245 -11.51 0.93 17.36
N THR A 246 -11.05 0.12 16.42
CA THR A 246 -10.00 0.52 15.47
C THR A 246 -10.39 1.74 14.63
N PHE A 247 -11.64 1.86 14.17
CA PHE A 247 -12.11 3.04 13.44
C PHE A 247 -12.06 4.31 14.31
N LYS A 248 -12.43 4.19 15.59
CA LYS A 248 -12.33 5.31 16.55
C LYS A 248 -10.88 5.71 16.79
N ASP A 249 -9.99 4.74 16.99
CA ASP A 249 -8.56 4.99 17.19
C ASP A 249 -7.94 5.71 15.97
N ILE A 250 -8.25 5.23 14.76
CA ILE A 250 -7.80 5.84 13.50
C ILE A 250 -8.32 7.29 13.39
N ARG A 251 -9.62 7.50 13.69
CA ARG A 251 -10.19 8.84 13.59
C ARG A 251 -9.63 9.78 14.66
N SER A 252 -9.35 9.28 15.87
CA SER A 252 -8.70 10.03 16.95
C SER A 252 -7.27 10.44 16.60
N ALA A 253 -6.57 9.65 15.77
CA ALA A 253 -5.28 10.02 15.20
C ALA A 253 -5.36 11.09 14.09
N GLY A 254 -6.56 11.60 13.78
CA GLY A 254 -6.77 12.66 12.79
C GLY A 254 -6.86 12.20 11.35
N VAL A 255 -7.00 10.90 11.09
CA VAL A 255 -7.06 10.35 9.73
C VAL A 255 -8.34 10.74 9.01
N ASP A 256 -8.21 11.24 7.79
CA ASP A 256 -9.32 11.74 6.97
C ASP A 256 -9.99 10.63 6.15
N VAL A 257 -9.19 9.73 5.58
CA VAL A 257 -9.64 8.73 4.60
C VAL A 257 -9.33 7.31 5.06
N LEU A 258 -10.35 6.44 5.00
CA LEU A 258 -10.22 5.02 5.32
C LEU A 258 -10.49 4.16 4.09
N THR A 259 -9.66 3.13 3.86
CA THR A 259 -9.96 2.08 2.88
C THR A 259 -10.13 0.74 3.55
N LEU A 260 -11.18 0.00 3.15
CA LEU A 260 -11.51 -1.34 3.64
C LEU A 260 -11.53 -2.33 2.47
N GLY A 261 -10.68 -3.35 2.50
CA GLY A 261 -10.58 -4.35 1.45
C GLY A 261 -10.51 -5.78 1.98
N GLN A 262 -10.95 -6.75 1.19
CA GLN A 262 -10.86 -8.17 1.57
C GLN A 262 -9.40 -8.64 1.54
N TYR A 263 -8.93 -9.24 2.61
CA TYR A 263 -7.69 -10.01 2.59
C TYR A 263 -7.83 -11.20 1.64
N MET A 264 -6.87 -11.35 0.75
CA MET A 264 -6.78 -12.50 -0.15
C MET A 264 -5.43 -13.19 0.06
N ARG A 265 -5.47 -14.47 0.43
CA ARG A 265 -4.27 -15.26 0.68
C ARG A 265 -3.44 -15.43 -0.60
N PRO A 266 -2.20 -14.91 -0.69
CA PRO A 266 -1.40 -15.00 -1.91
C PRO A 266 -0.90 -16.42 -2.20
N THR A 267 -0.39 -17.13 -1.20
CA THR A 267 0.10 -18.51 -1.32
C THR A 267 -0.21 -19.31 -0.05
N ALA A 268 -0.03 -20.61 -0.06
CA ALA A 268 -0.20 -21.46 1.11
C ALA A 268 0.70 -21.10 2.31
N ASN A 269 1.78 -20.38 2.08
CA ASN A 269 2.67 -19.90 3.15
C ASN A 269 2.13 -18.67 3.90
N HIS A 270 1.14 -17.98 3.34
CA HIS A 270 0.51 -16.82 3.98
C HIS A 270 -0.61 -17.24 4.93
N LEU A 271 -1.10 -16.27 5.71
CA LEU A 271 -2.21 -16.51 6.63
C LEU A 271 -3.46 -16.98 5.87
N PRO A 272 -4.21 -17.96 6.39
CA PRO A 272 -5.49 -18.35 5.78
C PRO A 272 -6.51 -17.23 5.94
N VAL A 273 -7.41 -17.12 4.96
CA VAL A 273 -8.61 -16.28 5.09
C VAL A 273 -9.49 -16.89 6.18
N LYS A 274 -9.95 -16.06 7.11
CA LYS A 274 -10.81 -16.46 8.24
C LYS A 274 -12.29 -16.21 7.96
N LYS A 275 -12.56 -15.17 7.15
CA LYS A 275 -13.92 -14.80 6.75
C LYS A 275 -13.87 -14.14 5.37
N TRP A 276 -14.84 -14.48 4.54
CA TRP A 276 -15.14 -13.79 3.29
C TRP A 276 -16.29 -12.82 3.56
N TYR A 277 -15.99 -11.54 3.62
CA TYR A 277 -17.01 -10.51 3.80
C TYR A 277 -17.79 -10.28 2.50
N THR A 278 -19.10 -10.10 2.62
CA THR A 278 -19.96 -9.81 1.48
C THR A 278 -19.91 -8.33 1.10
N PRO A 279 -20.34 -7.95 -0.11
CA PRO A 279 -20.46 -6.54 -0.49
C PRO A 279 -21.34 -5.73 0.47
N GLU A 280 -22.41 -6.34 1.01
CA GLU A 280 -23.32 -5.73 1.97
C GLU A 280 -22.64 -5.45 3.30
N GLU A 281 -21.82 -6.37 3.80
CA GLU A 281 -21.02 -6.16 5.02
C GLU A 281 -19.99 -5.03 4.80
N PHE A 282 -19.34 -4.94 3.64
CA PHE A 282 -18.46 -3.83 3.31
C PHE A 282 -19.20 -2.49 3.29
N ASN A 283 -20.42 -2.43 2.75
CA ASN A 283 -21.25 -1.22 2.79
C ASN A 283 -21.65 -0.86 4.22
N TYR A 284 -22.00 -1.84 5.04
CA TYR A 284 -22.31 -1.64 6.46
C TYR A 284 -21.13 -0.98 7.19
N TYR A 285 -19.92 -1.51 7.05
CA TYR A 285 -18.71 -0.92 7.68
C TYR A 285 -18.36 0.46 7.10
N LYS A 286 -18.63 0.70 5.81
CA LYS A 286 -18.49 2.02 5.22
C LYS A 286 -19.39 3.04 5.94
N ASP A 287 -20.66 2.73 6.10
CA ASP A 287 -21.63 3.62 6.74
C ASP A 287 -21.26 3.88 8.21
N LEU A 288 -20.79 2.87 8.93
CA LEU A 288 -20.31 3.02 10.29
C LEU A 288 -19.09 3.95 10.37
N ALA A 289 -18.11 3.78 9.48
CA ALA A 289 -16.93 4.63 9.45
C ALA A 289 -17.27 6.08 9.10
N LEU A 290 -18.16 6.33 8.14
CA LEU A 290 -18.64 7.66 7.83
C LEU A 290 -19.35 8.31 9.04
N LYS A 291 -20.16 7.57 9.79
CA LYS A 291 -20.80 8.06 11.03
C LYS A 291 -19.78 8.39 12.13
N ILE A 292 -18.62 7.74 12.16
CA ILE A 292 -17.53 8.04 13.10
C ILE A 292 -16.80 9.34 12.71
N GLY A 293 -16.97 9.82 11.46
CA GLY A 293 -16.46 11.11 11.01
C GLY A 293 -15.31 11.07 10.02
N PHE A 294 -15.07 9.94 9.34
CA PHE A 294 -14.16 9.93 8.18
C PHE A 294 -14.75 10.78 7.06
N GLN A 295 -13.92 11.54 6.36
CA GLN A 295 -14.34 12.39 5.24
C GLN A 295 -14.68 11.55 4.01
N GLU A 296 -13.91 10.49 3.76
CA GLU A 296 -14.17 9.54 2.68
C GLU A 296 -13.83 8.11 3.13
N VAL A 297 -14.64 7.14 2.67
CA VAL A 297 -14.43 5.72 2.94
C VAL A 297 -14.58 4.91 1.65
N ALA A 298 -13.48 4.36 1.14
CA ALA A 298 -13.53 3.39 0.06
C ALA A 298 -13.61 1.99 0.66
N SER A 299 -14.74 1.30 0.46
CA SER A 299 -14.99 -0.01 1.07
C SER A 299 -15.54 -0.98 0.04
N GLY A 300 -15.00 -2.19 0.00
CA GLY A 300 -15.49 -3.25 -0.87
C GLY A 300 -14.53 -4.42 -1.01
N PRO A 301 -15.03 -5.58 -1.47
CA PRO A 301 -14.23 -6.81 -1.54
C PRO A 301 -12.97 -6.68 -2.41
N MET A 302 -13.02 -5.85 -3.44
CA MET A 302 -11.92 -5.63 -4.38
C MET A 302 -11.09 -4.39 -4.07
N VAL A 303 -11.48 -3.57 -3.08
CA VAL A 303 -10.74 -2.36 -2.68
C VAL A 303 -9.33 -2.72 -2.19
N ARG A 304 -8.37 -1.89 -2.54
CA ARG A 304 -6.98 -1.88 -2.07
C ARG A 304 -6.64 -0.46 -1.61
N SER A 305 -5.57 -0.29 -0.87
CA SER A 305 -5.17 1.03 -0.35
C SER A 305 -5.09 2.11 -1.41
N SER A 306 -4.68 1.77 -2.63
CA SER A 306 -4.58 2.70 -3.77
C SER A 306 -5.71 2.54 -4.82
N TYR A 307 -6.77 1.76 -4.52
CA TYR A 307 -7.87 1.58 -5.46
C TYR A 307 -8.65 2.88 -5.66
N ARG A 308 -8.72 3.34 -6.92
CA ARG A 308 -9.43 4.56 -7.28
C ARG A 308 -9.10 5.72 -6.33
N ALA A 309 -7.80 5.86 -6.02
CA ALA A 309 -7.31 6.90 -5.13
C ALA A 309 -7.67 8.32 -5.65
N ASP A 310 -7.86 8.46 -6.96
CA ASP A 310 -8.35 9.69 -7.60
C ASP A 310 -9.70 10.22 -7.04
N ARG A 311 -10.50 9.37 -6.40
CA ARG A 311 -11.81 9.78 -5.86
C ARG A 311 -11.74 10.77 -4.71
N ILE A 312 -10.58 10.86 -4.03
CA ILE A 312 -10.39 11.81 -2.93
C ILE A 312 -9.87 13.17 -3.40
N ALA A 313 -9.67 13.37 -4.71
CA ALA A 313 -9.17 14.62 -5.26
C ALA A 313 -10.02 15.85 -4.83
N HIS A 314 -11.33 15.67 -4.66
CA HIS A 314 -12.23 16.73 -4.20
C HIS A 314 -11.96 17.20 -2.76
N LEU A 315 -11.20 16.45 -1.96
CA LEU A 315 -10.81 16.84 -0.60
C LEU A 315 -9.55 17.73 -0.58
N ILE A 316 -8.88 17.87 -1.73
CA ILE A 316 -7.58 18.56 -1.85
C ILE A 316 -7.76 20.00 -2.35
N GLU A 317 -8.90 20.32 -2.97
CA GLU A 317 -9.17 21.59 -3.67
C GLU A 317 -9.71 22.68 -2.73
N ASP A 318 -9.19 22.83 -1.53
CA ASP A 318 -9.45 23.98 -0.65
C ASP A 318 -8.21 24.21 0.27
#